data_250618f3eba1444175796ae3fbc3c1cc
#
_entry.id   250618f3eba1444175796ae3fbc3c1cc
#
_cell.length_a   1.000
_cell.length_b   1.000
_cell.length_c   1.000
_cell.angle_alpha   90.00
_cell.angle_beta   90.00
_cell.angle_gamma   90.00
#
_symmetry.space_group_name_H-M   'P 1'
#
loop_
_entity.id
_entity.type
_entity.pdbx_description
1 polymer ?
#
loop_
_entity_poly.entity_id
_entity_poly.type
_entity_poly.pdbx_seq_one_letter_code
_entity_poly.pdbx_strand_id
1 'polypeptide(L)'
;MDASRIKNQDLVNNLDEGQLAWYQYISPITSHFANQITQRNYRGKRLAYWGHITGQNLIVMMSALKQTGAEIVIGACNVDSTDDVAAAYAASLGIYVFGWQGMSRSDYQENLAIVRSFEADYLCDMGGELCVAYLDKKPPVKGALEATTSGLHLLKKHQLPFPVFDWNSIPLKDLHNRYHVGDTIWPAFNQLTGMSLYSKRVLILGCGPVGKGIAERARALGAVVLVTDLNPVRLLEASHLGCEPVSLEDGLIRSQIIVTATGIEGVLGEEQLLKVKPGTILFNAGHSNREIDIDWLYQQPHRQMKAHIEKFDLGDTYLFLLAQGSLLNLAGGAGPFGMDQFDHYTAVMLLGIAWMFDGIPDDIAPGLQRYPVHLEREIAEKSIRIHQGTDVNRK
;
A
#
# COMPACT_ATOMS: atom_id res chain seq x y z
N MET A 1 1.36 -21.51 16.87
CA MET A 1 0.85 -21.46 15.48
C MET A 1 1.36 -22.69 14.79
N ASP A 2 0.47 -23.47 14.20
CA ASP A 2 0.87 -24.79 13.70
C ASP A 2 1.33 -24.78 12.24
N ALA A 3 0.86 -23.84 11.39
CA ALA A 3 1.28 -23.70 10.00
C ALA A 3 0.90 -22.32 9.42
N SER A 4 1.59 -21.93 8.35
CA SER A 4 1.18 -20.79 7.50
C SER A 4 -0.10 -21.13 6.72
N ARG A 5 -0.92 -20.09 6.41
CA ARG A 5 -2.06 -20.20 5.49
C ARG A 5 -1.76 -19.37 4.26
N ILE A 6 -1.25 -20.03 3.25
CA ILE A 6 -0.85 -19.46 1.96
C ILE A 6 -1.46 -20.30 0.84
N LYS A 7 -1.44 -19.81 -0.37
CA LYS A 7 -2.08 -20.47 -1.52
C LYS A 7 -1.46 -21.84 -1.83
N ASN A 8 -0.14 -21.89 -1.96
CA ASN A 8 0.61 -23.13 -2.21
C ASN A 8 2.09 -22.92 -1.83
N GLN A 9 2.63 -23.81 -1.00
CA GLN A 9 4.04 -23.78 -0.59
C GLN A 9 5.00 -24.08 -1.75
N ASP A 10 4.58 -24.88 -2.74
CA ASP A 10 5.43 -25.25 -3.87
C ASP A 10 5.76 -24.06 -4.79
N LEU A 11 5.04 -22.93 -4.66
CA LEU A 11 5.34 -21.70 -5.39
C LEU A 11 6.73 -21.14 -5.10
N VAL A 12 7.35 -21.53 -3.98
CA VAL A 12 8.75 -21.18 -3.67
C VAL A 12 9.71 -21.68 -4.76
N ASN A 13 9.40 -22.77 -5.44
CA ASN A 13 10.21 -23.33 -6.52
C ASN A 13 10.26 -22.41 -7.78
N ASN A 14 9.39 -21.40 -7.84
CA ASN A 14 9.42 -20.39 -8.89
C ASN A 14 10.46 -19.28 -8.62
N LEU A 15 11.17 -19.32 -7.47
CA LEU A 15 12.25 -18.39 -7.15
C LEU A 15 13.58 -19.08 -7.25
N ASP A 16 14.35 -18.74 -8.27
CA ASP A 16 15.75 -19.12 -8.40
C ASP A 16 16.70 -18.07 -7.79
N GLU A 17 17.99 -18.37 -7.75
CA GLU A 17 19.02 -17.46 -7.23
C GLU A 17 19.08 -16.13 -8.01
N GLY A 18 18.84 -16.17 -9.32
CA GLY A 18 18.82 -14.98 -10.17
C GLY A 18 17.67 -14.04 -9.84
N GLN A 19 16.50 -14.59 -9.58
CA GLN A 19 15.33 -13.82 -9.16
C GLN A 19 15.50 -13.22 -7.76
N LEU A 20 16.07 -13.97 -6.82
CA LEU A 20 16.42 -13.45 -5.49
C LEU A 20 17.44 -12.30 -5.58
N ALA A 21 18.48 -12.48 -6.38
CA ALA A 21 19.48 -11.44 -6.66
C ALA A 21 18.86 -10.21 -7.33
N TRP A 22 17.86 -10.42 -8.20
CA TRP A 22 17.14 -9.32 -8.84
C TRP A 22 16.36 -8.48 -7.83
N TYR A 23 15.64 -9.07 -6.87
CA TYR A 23 14.98 -8.32 -5.80
C TYR A 23 15.95 -7.46 -4.99
N GLN A 24 17.14 -7.98 -4.69
CA GLN A 24 18.20 -7.22 -4.03
C GLN A 24 18.73 -6.08 -4.90
N TYR A 25 18.88 -6.33 -6.21
CA TYR A 25 19.39 -5.35 -7.17
C TYR A 25 18.45 -4.17 -7.34
N ILE A 26 17.11 -4.41 -7.45
CA ILE A 26 16.11 -3.36 -7.57
C ILE A 26 15.76 -2.68 -6.25
N SER A 27 16.31 -3.16 -5.12
CA SER A 27 16.09 -2.61 -3.78
C SER A 27 17.43 -2.28 -3.11
N PRO A 28 18.31 -1.45 -3.73
CA PRO A 28 19.67 -1.22 -3.23
C PRO A 28 19.73 -0.52 -1.87
N ILE A 29 18.76 0.35 -1.55
CA ILE A 29 18.68 1.06 -0.28
C ILE A 29 18.28 0.08 0.83
N THR A 30 17.20 -0.67 0.62
CA THR A 30 16.76 -1.70 1.57
C THR A 30 17.83 -2.77 1.76
N SER A 31 18.48 -3.23 0.68
CA SER A 31 19.54 -4.24 0.74
C SER A 31 20.74 -3.75 1.54
N HIS A 32 21.10 -2.46 1.43
CA HIS A 32 22.17 -1.87 2.23
C HIS A 32 21.87 -1.97 3.73
N PHE A 33 20.68 -1.53 4.15
CA PHE A 33 20.28 -1.59 5.57
C PHE A 33 20.02 -3.02 6.04
N ALA A 34 19.46 -3.87 5.19
CA ALA A 34 19.30 -5.30 5.46
C ALA A 34 20.63 -5.96 5.83
N ASN A 35 21.69 -5.71 5.05
CA ASN A 35 23.03 -6.24 5.34
C ASN A 35 23.59 -5.77 6.68
N GLN A 36 23.30 -4.55 7.12
CA GLN A 36 23.69 -4.06 8.45
C GLN A 36 22.89 -4.74 9.56
N ILE A 37 21.58 -4.89 9.34
CA ILE A 37 20.64 -5.44 10.33
C ILE A 37 20.89 -6.94 10.54
N THR A 38 21.25 -7.71 9.53
CA THR A 38 21.58 -9.15 9.66
C THR A 38 22.73 -9.42 10.64
N GLN A 39 23.56 -8.43 10.95
CA GLN A 39 24.63 -8.54 11.95
C GLN A 39 24.13 -8.38 13.40
N ARG A 40 22.86 -8.00 13.61
CA ARG A 40 22.28 -7.81 14.92
C ARG A 40 21.66 -9.12 15.44
N ASN A 41 21.48 -9.19 16.77
CA ASN A 41 20.81 -10.31 17.41
C ASN A 41 19.47 -9.85 17.99
N TYR A 42 18.38 -10.28 17.37
CA TYR A 42 17.01 -9.96 17.80
C TYR A 42 16.25 -11.19 18.31
N ARG A 43 16.96 -12.21 18.81
CA ARG A 43 16.32 -13.36 19.46
C ARG A 43 15.44 -12.89 20.62
N GLY A 44 14.22 -13.44 20.69
CA GLY A 44 13.22 -13.05 21.68
C GLY A 44 12.46 -11.76 21.36
N LYS A 45 12.73 -11.10 20.23
CA LYS A 45 11.88 -10.04 19.71
C LYS A 45 10.80 -10.64 18.82
N ARG A 46 9.54 -10.29 19.06
CA ARG A 46 8.36 -10.83 18.38
C ARG A 46 7.64 -9.74 17.61
N LEU A 47 7.57 -9.87 16.28
CA LEU A 47 6.93 -8.93 15.36
C LEU A 47 5.67 -9.51 14.75
N ALA A 48 4.57 -8.78 14.80
CA ALA A 48 3.43 -9.00 13.91
C ALA A 48 3.41 -7.91 12.83
N TYR A 49 3.36 -8.34 11.59
CA TYR A 49 3.26 -7.50 10.41
C TYR A 49 1.91 -7.69 9.75
N TRP A 50 1.20 -6.62 9.49
CA TRP A 50 -0.06 -6.58 8.76
C TRP A 50 0.07 -5.59 7.62
N GLY A 51 0.41 -6.06 6.43
CA GLY A 51 0.77 -5.19 5.32
C GLY A 51 0.70 -5.89 3.97
N HIS A 52 1.11 -5.18 2.91
CA HIS A 52 1.19 -5.78 1.59
C HIS A 52 2.27 -6.86 1.54
N ILE A 53 1.89 -8.05 1.10
CA ILE A 53 2.81 -9.17 0.89
C ILE A 53 3.40 -9.02 -0.52
N THR A 54 4.58 -8.42 -0.59
CA THR A 54 5.32 -8.18 -1.84
C THR A 54 6.71 -8.79 -1.77
N GLY A 55 7.36 -8.97 -2.94
CA GLY A 55 8.72 -9.51 -3.01
C GLY A 55 9.71 -8.68 -2.20
N GLN A 56 9.69 -7.34 -2.29
CA GLN A 56 10.60 -6.47 -1.54
C GLN A 56 10.40 -6.61 -0.04
N ASN A 57 9.14 -6.60 0.42
CA ASN A 57 8.86 -6.70 1.84
C ASN A 57 9.25 -8.07 2.41
N LEU A 58 8.98 -9.17 1.70
CA LEU A 58 9.22 -10.50 2.24
C LEU A 58 10.58 -11.07 1.86
N ILE A 59 11.05 -10.89 0.62
CA ILE A 59 12.30 -11.48 0.16
C ILE A 59 13.51 -10.70 0.69
N VAL A 60 13.45 -9.37 0.72
CA VAL A 60 14.58 -8.53 1.17
C VAL A 60 14.46 -8.20 2.66
N MET A 61 13.42 -7.48 3.06
CA MET A 61 13.28 -6.94 4.41
C MET A 61 13.03 -8.03 5.46
N MET A 62 11.98 -8.84 5.29
CA MET A 62 11.59 -9.83 6.31
C MET A 62 12.60 -10.96 6.42
N SER A 63 13.25 -11.34 5.31
CA SER A 63 14.36 -12.32 5.34
C SER A 63 15.53 -11.81 6.17
N ALA A 64 15.89 -10.54 6.03
CA ALA A 64 16.96 -9.95 6.83
C ALA A 64 16.60 -9.93 8.33
N LEU A 65 15.38 -9.52 8.68
CA LEU A 65 14.90 -9.56 10.07
C LEU A 65 14.87 -10.98 10.62
N LYS A 66 14.45 -11.98 9.83
CA LYS A 66 14.43 -13.38 10.25
C LYS A 66 15.83 -13.92 10.55
N GLN A 67 16.84 -13.53 9.76
CA GLN A 67 18.23 -13.92 9.98
C GLN A 67 18.79 -13.43 11.31
N THR A 68 18.27 -12.34 11.87
CA THR A 68 18.66 -11.85 13.22
C THR A 68 18.17 -12.73 14.36
N GLY A 69 17.33 -13.73 14.10
CA GLY A 69 16.69 -14.58 15.09
C GLY A 69 15.35 -14.04 15.61
N ALA A 70 14.81 -12.96 15.05
CA ALA A 70 13.48 -12.46 15.40
C ALA A 70 12.38 -13.48 15.04
N GLU A 71 11.34 -13.52 15.86
CA GLU A 71 10.12 -14.29 15.58
C GLU A 71 9.12 -13.39 14.87
N ILE A 72 8.64 -13.83 13.69
CA ILE A 72 7.83 -13.00 12.82
C ILE A 72 6.58 -13.74 12.39
N VAL A 73 5.45 -13.05 12.47
CA VAL A 73 4.19 -13.44 11.85
C VAL A 73 3.75 -12.35 10.87
N ILE A 74 3.24 -12.74 9.71
CA ILE A 74 2.83 -11.85 8.64
C ILE A 74 1.37 -12.14 8.27
N GLY A 75 0.58 -11.10 8.11
CA GLY A 75 -0.75 -11.15 7.49
C GLY A 75 -0.90 -10.10 6.40
N ALA A 76 -1.78 -10.38 5.45
CA ALA A 76 -2.06 -9.48 4.34
C ALA A 76 -3.11 -8.42 4.72
N CYS A 77 -2.77 -7.15 4.58
CA CYS A 77 -3.69 -6.03 4.84
C CYS A 77 -4.71 -5.80 3.70
N ASN A 78 -4.59 -6.50 2.59
CA ASN A 78 -5.49 -6.39 1.45
C ASN A 78 -5.62 -7.76 0.77
N VAL A 79 -6.85 -8.12 0.38
CA VAL A 79 -7.19 -9.44 -0.18
C VAL A 79 -6.60 -9.68 -1.59
N ASP A 80 -6.28 -8.62 -2.33
CA ASP A 80 -5.92 -8.70 -3.75
C ASP A 80 -4.45 -8.30 -4.04
N SER A 81 -3.68 -7.93 -3.02
CA SER A 81 -2.31 -7.41 -3.20
C SER A 81 -1.20 -8.34 -2.71
N THR A 82 -1.48 -9.63 -2.64
CA THR A 82 -0.51 -10.64 -2.19
C THR A 82 0.26 -11.22 -3.38
N ASP A 83 1.58 -11.21 -3.29
CA ASP A 83 2.48 -12.02 -4.11
C ASP A 83 2.61 -13.41 -3.47
N ASP A 84 1.92 -14.39 -4.04
CA ASP A 84 1.86 -15.76 -3.52
C ASP A 84 3.23 -16.46 -3.53
N VAL A 85 4.13 -16.07 -4.45
CA VAL A 85 5.49 -16.62 -4.54
C VAL A 85 6.34 -16.09 -3.37
N ALA A 86 6.26 -14.79 -3.10
CA ALA A 86 6.94 -14.18 -1.96
C ALA A 86 6.40 -14.73 -0.62
N ALA A 87 5.08 -14.98 -0.52
CA ALA A 87 4.47 -15.61 0.65
C ALA A 87 5.03 -17.02 0.90
N ALA A 88 5.14 -17.84 -0.15
CA ALA A 88 5.70 -19.19 -0.08
C ALA A 88 7.18 -19.16 0.33
N TYR A 89 7.96 -18.22 -0.23
CA TYR A 89 9.37 -18.02 0.14
C TYR A 89 9.52 -17.66 1.63
N ALA A 90 8.79 -16.68 2.12
CA ALA A 90 8.85 -16.28 3.52
C ALA A 90 8.46 -17.45 4.46
N ALA A 91 7.46 -18.22 4.08
CA ALA A 91 7.05 -19.42 4.84
C ALA A 91 8.17 -20.48 4.85
N SER A 92 8.93 -20.66 3.75
CA SER A 92 10.07 -21.58 3.68
C SER A 92 11.22 -21.21 4.63
N LEU A 93 11.33 -19.93 4.98
CA LEU A 93 12.29 -19.41 5.98
C LEU A 93 11.82 -19.59 7.44
N GLY A 94 10.66 -20.21 7.67
CA GLY A 94 10.07 -20.37 8.99
C GLY A 94 9.45 -19.09 9.54
N ILE A 95 8.98 -18.20 8.67
CA ILE A 95 8.08 -17.10 9.01
C ILE A 95 6.64 -17.60 8.88
N TYR A 96 5.78 -17.31 9.84
CA TYR A 96 4.36 -17.61 9.73
C TYR A 96 3.67 -16.61 8.82
N VAL A 97 3.07 -17.04 7.72
CA VAL A 97 2.41 -16.17 6.72
C VAL A 97 0.93 -16.52 6.59
N PHE A 98 0.05 -15.52 6.69
CA PHE A 98 -1.40 -15.63 6.63
C PHE A 98 -1.94 -14.66 5.57
N GLY A 99 -2.05 -15.14 4.33
CA GLY A 99 -2.58 -14.36 3.21
C GLY A 99 -2.25 -15.00 1.86
N TRP A 100 -3.16 -14.81 0.91
CA TRP A 100 -3.01 -15.22 -0.49
C TRP A 100 -3.83 -14.28 -1.38
N GLN A 101 -3.46 -14.18 -2.63
CA GLN A 101 -4.16 -13.34 -3.59
C GLN A 101 -5.58 -13.84 -3.83
N GLY A 102 -6.57 -12.95 -3.65
CA GLY A 102 -7.98 -13.26 -3.84
C GLY A 102 -8.61 -14.04 -2.69
N MET A 103 -8.05 -13.99 -1.48
CA MET A 103 -8.70 -14.57 -0.29
C MET A 103 -10.04 -13.89 -0.01
N SER A 104 -10.98 -14.66 0.56
CA SER A 104 -12.28 -14.12 0.94
C SER A 104 -12.19 -13.14 2.12
N ARG A 105 -13.21 -12.29 2.27
CA ARG A 105 -13.31 -11.40 3.44
C ARG A 105 -13.37 -12.18 4.77
N SER A 106 -13.99 -13.36 4.77
CA SER A 106 -14.01 -14.24 5.94
C SER A 106 -12.61 -14.75 6.29
N ASP A 107 -11.83 -15.18 5.27
CA ASP A 107 -10.44 -15.61 5.46
C ASP A 107 -9.57 -14.46 5.98
N TYR A 108 -9.77 -13.25 5.45
CA TYR A 108 -9.07 -12.05 5.91
C TYR A 108 -9.29 -11.80 7.41
N GLN A 109 -10.55 -11.86 7.88
CA GLN A 109 -10.88 -11.66 9.29
C GLN A 109 -10.33 -12.78 10.18
N GLU A 110 -10.40 -14.03 9.71
CA GLU A 110 -9.81 -15.16 10.41
C GLU A 110 -8.29 -15.04 10.51
N ASN A 111 -7.62 -14.66 9.42
CA ASN A 111 -6.17 -14.43 9.41
C ASN A 111 -5.76 -13.31 10.38
N LEU A 112 -6.52 -12.21 10.46
CA LEU A 112 -6.28 -11.15 11.45
C LEU A 112 -6.36 -11.68 12.88
N ALA A 113 -7.38 -12.49 13.19
CA ALA A 113 -7.52 -13.13 14.51
C ALA A 113 -6.36 -14.08 14.82
N ILE A 114 -5.89 -14.85 13.84
CA ILE A 114 -4.72 -15.73 13.99
C ILE A 114 -3.45 -14.91 14.22
N VAL A 115 -3.19 -13.88 13.43
CA VAL A 115 -2.02 -13.01 13.62
C VAL A 115 -2.05 -12.34 15.00
N ARG A 116 -3.25 -11.91 15.46
CA ARG A 116 -3.46 -11.37 16.82
C ARG A 116 -3.06 -12.38 17.91
N SER A 117 -3.30 -13.69 17.70
CA SER A 117 -2.98 -14.72 18.68
C SER A 117 -1.48 -14.98 18.87
N PHE A 118 -0.63 -14.44 18.01
CA PHE A 118 0.82 -14.58 18.09
C PHE A 118 1.46 -13.90 19.30
N GLU A 119 0.76 -12.96 19.95
CA GLU A 119 1.25 -12.23 21.12
C GLU A 119 2.55 -11.46 20.86
N ALA A 120 2.60 -10.74 19.74
CA ALA A 120 3.76 -9.92 19.36
C ALA A 120 4.11 -8.86 20.42
N ASP A 121 5.41 -8.49 20.49
CA ASP A 121 5.90 -7.35 21.27
C ASP A 121 5.83 -6.05 20.46
N TYR A 122 5.93 -6.14 19.13
CA TYR A 122 5.97 -5.01 18.21
C TYR A 122 5.05 -5.27 17.02
N LEU A 123 4.47 -4.19 16.49
CA LEU A 123 3.58 -4.25 15.33
C LEU A 123 4.13 -3.42 14.18
N CYS A 124 3.87 -3.86 12.95
CA CYS A 124 3.98 -3.03 11.75
C CYS A 124 2.68 -3.17 10.97
N ASP A 125 1.91 -2.11 10.90
CA ASP A 125 0.51 -2.12 10.45
C ASP A 125 0.32 -1.19 9.25
N MET A 126 -0.58 -1.59 8.36
CA MET A 126 -1.06 -0.80 7.23
C MET A 126 -2.58 -0.86 7.20
N GLY A 127 -3.20 0.16 7.79
CA GLY A 127 -4.65 0.29 7.90
C GLY A 127 -5.16 0.37 9.33
N GLY A 128 -4.29 0.21 10.34
CA GLY A 128 -4.61 0.35 11.76
C GLY A 128 -5.37 -0.81 12.39
N GLU A 129 -5.80 -1.79 11.60
CA GLU A 129 -6.64 -2.90 12.09
C GLU A 129 -5.88 -3.85 13.03
N LEU A 130 -4.61 -4.10 12.78
CA LEU A 130 -3.77 -4.88 13.68
C LEU A 130 -3.55 -4.15 15.00
N CYS A 131 -3.23 -2.86 14.96
CA CYS A 131 -3.09 -2.04 16.17
C CYS A 131 -4.37 -2.05 17.01
N VAL A 132 -5.54 -1.90 16.37
CA VAL A 132 -6.84 -1.99 17.06
C VAL A 132 -7.07 -3.37 17.67
N ALA A 133 -6.70 -4.44 16.96
CA ALA A 133 -6.81 -5.81 17.48
C ALA A 133 -5.93 -6.07 18.71
N TYR A 134 -4.91 -5.25 18.96
CA TYR A 134 -3.99 -5.39 20.11
C TYR A 134 -4.26 -4.42 21.27
N LEU A 135 -5.32 -3.59 21.22
CA LEU A 135 -5.59 -2.59 22.28
C LEU A 135 -5.83 -3.19 23.66
N ASP A 136 -6.38 -4.37 23.75
CA ASP A 136 -6.70 -5.07 25.00
C ASP A 136 -5.58 -5.99 25.50
N LYS A 137 -4.45 -6.11 24.77
CA LYS A 137 -3.33 -6.96 25.17
C LYS A 137 -2.68 -6.49 26.48
N LYS A 138 -2.38 -7.46 27.35
CA LYS A 138 -1.69 -7.22 28.63
C LYS A 138 -0.52 -8.17 28.82
N PRO A 139 0.74 -7.70 29.00
CA PRO A 139 1.12 -6.27 28.92
C PRO A 139 0.88 -5.72 27.51
N PRO A 140 0.74 -4.41 27.33
CA PRO A 140 0.64 -3.79 26.02
C PRO A 140 1.86 -4.11 25.15
N VAL A 141 1.71 -4.05 23.80
CA VAL A 141 2.86 -4.09 22.90
C VAL A 141 3.80 -2.91 23.19
N LYS A 142 5.09 -3.09 22.90
CA LYS A 142 6.12 -2.08 23.20
C LYS A 142 6.06 -0.90 22.22
N GLY A 143 5.61 -1.15 20.97
CA GLY A 143 5.46 -0.11 19.96
C GLY A 143 4.93 -0.65 18.65
N ALA A 144 4.45 0.25 17.81
CA ALA A 144 3.90 -0.05 16.49
C ALA A 144 4.34 0.97 15.45
N LEU A 145 4.32 0.57 14.17
CA LEU A 145 4.44 1.45 13.00
C LEU A 145 3.10 1.48 12.27
N GLU A 146 2.67 2.64 11.78
CA GLU A 146 1.49 2.77 10.92
C GLU A 146 1.81 3.57 9.64
N ALA A 147 1.37 3.02 8.50
CA ALA A 147 1.77 3.45 7.16
C ALA A 147 0.74 4.26 6.38
N THR A 148 -0.53 4.35 6.86
CA THR A 148 -1.63 4.78 6.00
C THR A 148 -2.47 5.90 6.61
N THR A 149 -3.02 6.75 5.74
CA THR A 149 -3.96 7.80 6.18
C THR A 149 -5.24 7.21 6.79
N SER A 150 -5.76 6.12 6.20
CA SER A 150 -6.93 5.42 6.74
C SER A 150 -6.68 4.82 8.10
N GLY A 151 -5.52 4.19 8.30
CA GLY A 151 -5.09 3.66 9.59
C GLY A 151 -4.96 4.75 10.66
N LEU A 152 -4.32 5.87 10.34
CA LEU A 152 -4.24 7.01 11.26
C LEU A 152 -5.62 7.56 11.63
N HIS A 153 -6.57 7.61 10.68
CA HIS A 153 -7.95 8.01 10.97
C HIS A 153 -8.67 6.99 11.87
N LEU A 154 -8.43 5.70 11.66
CA LEU A 154 -8.96 4.66 12.53
C LEU A 154 -8.39 4.77 13.95
N LEU A 155 -7.07 4.86 14.08
CA LEU A 155 -6.36 4.90 15.36
C LEU A 155 -6.72 6.12 16.21
N LYS A 156 -7.00 7.28 15.59
CA LYS A 156 -7.46 8.50 16.28
C LYS A 156 -8.79 8.33 17.00
N LYS A 157 -9.57 7.31 16.67
CA LYS A 157 -10.86 7.00 17.33
C LYS A 157 -10.69 6.17 18.61
N HIS A 158 -9.45 5.71 18.90
CA HIS A 158 -9.14 4.83 20.02
C HIS A 158 -8.13 5.43 20.97
N GLN A 159 -8.20 5.05 22.26
CA GLN A 159 -7.12 5.30 23.22
C GLN A 159 -6.06 4.22 23.02
N LEU A 160 -4.87 4.64 22.57
CA LEU A 160 -3.77 3.73 22.30
C LEU A 160 -2.94 3.52 23.57
N PRO A 161 -2.80 2.29 24.10
CA PRO A 161 -2.03 2.02 25.32
C PRO A 161 -0.52 1.87 25.07
N PHE A 162 -0.07 2.04 23.83
CA PHE A 162 1.32 1.94 23.39
C PHE A 162 1.64 3.02 22.34
N PRO A 163 2.91 3.35 22.11
CA PRO A 163 3.28 4.30 21.07
C PRO A 163 3.08 3.68 19.66
N VAL A 164 2.48 4.45 18.75
CA VAL A 164 2.34 4.12 17.33
C VAL A 164 3.01 5.19 16.51
N PHE A 165 4.12 4.85 15.85
CA PHE A 165 4.92 5.79 15.06
C PHE A 165 4.31 5.96 13.68
N ASP A 166 3.84 7.17 13.43
CA ASP A 166 3.29 7.60 12.14
C ASP A 166 4.42 7.84 11.14
N TRP A 167 4.59 6.94 10.19
CA TRP A 167 5.48 7.13 9.05
C TRP A 167 4.74 7.38 7.74
N ASN A 168 3.40 7.43 7.77
CA ASN A 168 2.62 7.89 6.63
C ASN A 168 2.82 9.39 6.35
N SER A 169 3.05 10.17 7.40
CA SER A 169 3.13 11.65 7.34
C SER A 169 4.56 12.19 7.20
N ILE A 170 5.56 11.35 6.90
CA ILE A 170 6.94 11.79 6.70
C ILE A 170 7.20 12.20 5.24
N PRO A 171 8.10 13.16 4.96
CA PRO A 171 8.47 13.59 3.61
C PRO A 171 8.88 12.47 2.66
N LEU A 172 9.66 11.48 3.11
CA LEU A 172 10.03 10.32 2.28
C LEU A 172 8.81 9.52 1.81
N LYS A 173 7.79 9.38 2.66
CA LYS A 173 6.55 8.71 2.29
C LYS A 173 5.72 9.55 1.31
N ASP A 174 5.75 10.87 1.44
CA ASP A 174 5.12 11.78 0.48
C ASP A 174 5.77 11.67 -0.90
N LEU A 175 7.09 11.54 -0.99
CA LEU A 175 7.77 11.27 -2.25
C LEU A 175 7.27 9.97 -2.88
N HIS A 176 7.17 8.89 -2.10
CA HIS A 176 6.60 7.63 -2.57
C HIS A 176 5.17 7.81 -3.07
N ASN A 177 4.29 8.39 -2.25
CA ASN A 177 2.88 8.56 -2.57
C ASN A 177 2.69 9.41 -3.83
N ARG A 178 3.45 10.50 -3.99
CA ARG A 178 3.31 11.44 -5.10
C ARG A 178 3.95 10.92 -6.38
N TYR A 179 5.20 10.49 -6.32
CA TYR A 179 5.95 10.19 -7.54
C TYR A 179 5.79 8.73 -7.96
N HIS A 180 5.81 7.78 -7.02
CA HIS A 180 5.82 6.37 -7.36
C HIS A 180 4.42 5.82 -7.66
N VAL A 181 3.43 6.11 -6.82
CA VAL A 181 2.06 5.67 -7.10
C VAL A 181 1.54 6.30 -8.40
N GLY A 182 1.79 7.61 -8.61
CA GLY A 182 1.42 8.29 -9.85
C GLY A 182 2.10 7.68 -11.07
N ASP A 183 3.35 7.25 -10.95
CA ASP A 183 4.10 6.63 -12.04
C ASP A 183 3.65 5.20 -12.36
N THR A 184 3.23 4.43 -11.37
CA THR A 184 2.84 3.02 -11.54
C THR A 184 1.40 2.82 -11.99
N ILE A 185 0.50 3.74 -11.65
CA ILE A 185 -0.95 3.59 -11.91
C ILE A 185 -1.28 3.61 -13.41
N TRP A 186 -0.65 4.51 -14.16
CA TRP A 186 -0.97 4.67 -15.59
C TRP A 186 -0.40 3.56 -16.48
N PRO A 187 0.82 3.05 -16.28
CA PRO A 187 1.27 1.83 -16.93
C PRO A 187 0.33 0.64 -16.68
N ALA A 188 -0.14 0.45 -15.43
CA ALA A 188 -1.12 -0.58 -15.10
C ALA A 188 -2.44 -0.37 -15.87
N PHE A 189 -2.96 0.87 -15.90
CA PHE A 189 -4.14 1.22 -16.69
C PHE A 189 -3.95 0.93 -18.18
N ASN A 190 -2.84 1.37 -18.78
CA ASN A 190 -2.57 1.19 -20.20
C ASN A 190 -2.47 -0.31 -20.54
N GLN A 191 -1.75 -1.10 -19.76
CA GLN A 191 -1.58 -2.53 -19.97
C GLN A 191 -2.91 -3.28 -19.83
N LEU A 192 -3.68 -2.96 -18.79
CA LEU A 192 -4.96 -3.62 -18.56
C LEU A 192 -6.00 -3.29 -19.62
N THR A 193 -6.13 -2.01 -19.99
CA THR A 193 -7.20 -1.54 -20.89
C THR A 193 -6.79 -1.50 -22.36
N GLY A 194 -5.51 -1.39 -22.68
CA GLY A 194 -5.01 -1.09 -24.02
C GLY A 194 -5.25 0.35 -24.45
N MET A 195 -5.63 1.24 -23.53
CA MET A 195 -6.02 2.63 -23.85
C MET A 195 -4.91 3.63 -23.51
N SER A 196 -4.77 4.69 -24.31
CA SER A 196 -3.96 5.86 -23.99
C SER A 196 -4.76 6.90 -23.23
N LEU A 197 -4.08 7.83 -22.56
CA LEU A 197 -4.70 8.96 -21.85
C LEU A 197 -4.86 10.21 -22.73
N TYR A 198 -4.22 10.24 -23.88
CA TYR A 198 -4.21 11.42 -24.75
C TYR A 198 -5.64 11.90 -25.07
N SER A 199 -5.89 13.20 -24.82
CA SER A 199 -7.18 13.89 -25.00
C SER A 199 -8.34 13.37 -24.14
N LYS A 200 -8.13 12.43 -23.20
CA LYS A 200 -9.19 11.96 -22.30
C LYS A 200 -9.38 12.89 -21.12
N ARG A 201 -10.63 13.06 -20.70
CA ARG A 201 -10.96 13.71 -19.44
C ARG A 201 -10.88 12.73 -18.31
N VAL A 202 -10.00 13.01 -17.35
CA VAL A 202 -9.74 12.19 -16.16
C VAL A 202 -10.13 12.98 -14.93
N LEU A 203 -11.05 12.48 -14.14
CA LEU A 203 -11.37 13.02 -12.82
C LEU A 203 -10.55 12.32 -11.77
N ILE A 204 -9.86 13.09 -10.94
CA ILE A 204 -9.18 12.59 -9.74
C ILE A 204 -9.97 13.05 -8.52
N LEU A 205 -10.48 12.09 -7.74
CA LEU A 205 -11.12 12.33 -6.45
C LEU A 205 -10.07 12.26 -5.34
N GLY A 206 -9.84 13.39 -4.70
CA GLY A 206 -8.79 13.55 -3.69
C GLY A 206 -7.46 14.02 -4.31
N CYS A 207 -7.00 15.19 -3.88
CA CYS A 207 -5.74 15.80 -4.31
C CYS A 207 -4.70 15.83 -3.18
N GLY A 208 -4.65 14.73 -2.40
CA GLY A 208 -3.54 14.43 -1.48
C GLY A 208 -2.27 14.05 -2.25
N PRO A 209 -1.20 13.61 -1.58
CA PRO A 209 0.04 13.22 -2.24
C PRO A 209 -0.17 12.25 -3.40
N VAL A 210 -0.94 11.17 -3.19
CA VAL A 210 -1.28 10.17 -4.23
C VAL A 210 -2.01 10.81 -5.40
N GLY A 211 -3.11 11.52 -5.14
CA GLY A 211 -3.92 12.13 -6.21
C GLY A 211 -3.16 13.18 -7.01
N LYS A 212 -2.29 13.99 -6.36
CA LYS A 212 -1.39 14.93 -7.05
C LYS A 212 -0.48 14.22 -8.03
N GLY A 213 0.18 13.16 -7.61
CA GLY A 213 1.08 12.39 -8.45
C GLY A 213 0.37 11.78 -9.66
N ILE A 214 -0.80 11.20 -9.44
CA ILE A 214 -1.65 10.66 -10.50
C ILE A 214 -2.05 11.77 -11.50
N ALA A 215 -2.45 12.94 -10.99
CA ALA A 215 -2.83 14.08 -11.80
C ALA A 215 -1.67 14.64 -12.64
N GLU A 216 -0.50 14.83 -12.03
CA GLU A 216 0.72 15.29 -12.71
C GLU A 216 1.09 14.35 -13.87
N ARG A 217 1.09 13.05 -13.61
CA ARG A 217 1.46 12.06 -14.61
C ARG A 217 0.39 11.93 -15.71
N ALA A 218 -0.90 11.99 -15.37
CA ALA A 218 -1.98 12.00 -16.37
C ALA A 218 -1.85 13.17 -17.34
N ARG A 219 -1.54 14.37 -16.82
CA ARG A 219 -1.28 15.54 -17.65
C ARG A 219 -0.07 15.37 -18.56
N ALA A 220 1.02 14.83 -18.05
CA ALA A 220 2.22 14.54 -18.84
C ALA A 220 1.93 13.55 -20.00
N LEU A 221 0.94 12.67 -19.82
CA LEU A 221 0.45 11.74 -20.83
C LEU A 221 -0.63 12.34 -21.76
N GLY A 222 -0.89 13.65 -21.66
CA GLY A 222 -1.80 14.37 -22.54
C GLY A 222 -3.28 14.30 -22.16
N ALA A 223 -3.61 13.93 -20.93
CA ALA A 223 -4.98 13.99 -20.42
C ALA A 223 -5.41 15.43 -20.07
N VAL A 224 -6.72 15.68 -20.15
CA VAL A 224 -7.38 16.82 -19.52
C VAL A 224 -7.79 16.41 -18.13
N VAL A 225 -7.10 16.91 -17.09
CA VAL A 225 -7.28 16.46 -15.71
C VAL A 225 -8.21 17.40 -14.95
N LEU A 226 -9.30 16.84 -14.45
CA LEU A 226 -10.23 17.45 -13.51
C LEU A 226 -9.91 16.95 -12.12
N VAL A 227 -10.03 17.80 -11.10
CA VAL A 227 -9.73 17.43 -9.70
C VAL A 227 -10.83 17.92 -8.79
N THR A 228 -11.24 17.08 -7.84
CA THR A 228 -12.08 17.47 -6.71
C THR A 228 -11.45 17.07 -5.39
N ASP A 229 -11.52 17.95 -4.39
CA ASP A 229 -11.03 17.73 -3.02
C ASP A 229 -11.85 18.59 -2.06
N LEU A 230 -12.01 18.15 -0.81
CA LEU A 230 -12.67 18.95 0.24
C LEU A 230 -11.80 20.11 0.74
N ASN A 231 -10.49 20.02 0.54
CA ASN A 231 -9.53 21.05 0.95
C ASN A 231 -9.26 22.03 -0.19
N PRO A 232 -9.70 23.32 -0.07
CA PRO A 232 -9.54 24.31 -1.14
C PRO A 232 -8.07 24.65 -1.41
N VAL A 233 -7.16 24.48 -0.45
CA VAL A 233 -5.72 24.69 -0.67
C VAL A 233 -5.18 23.64 -1.66
N ARG A 234 -5.60 22.38 -1.54
CA ARG A 234 -5.23 21.32 -2.48
C ARG A 234 -5.78 21.57 -3.89
N LEU A 235 -7.00 22.11 -3.99
CA LEU A 235 -7.57 22.50 -5.29
C LEU A 235 -6.78 23.66 -5.92
N LEU A 236 -6.35 24.64 -5.13
CA LEU A 236 -5.50 25.72 -5.60
C LEU A 236 -4.14 25.18 -6.09
N GLU A 237 -3.50 24.28 -5.35
CA GLU A 237 -2.27 23.61 -5.80
C GLU A 237 -2.48 22.83 -7.11
N ALA A 238 -3.59 22.09 -7.23
CA ALA A 238 -3.94 21.38 -8.46
C ALA A 238 -4.10 22.35 -9.66
N SER A 239 -4.69 23.51 -9.43
CA SER A 239 -4.80 24.58 -10.43
C SER A 239 -3.42 25.06 -10.91
N HIS A 240 -2.48 25.28 -9.98
CA HIS A 240 -1.09 25.63 -10.33
C HIS A 240 -0.36 24.51 -11.10
N LEU A 241 -0.73 23.27 -10.88
CA LEU A 241 -0.28 22.12 -11.68
C LEU A 241 -0.97 22.05 -13.06
N GLY A 242 -1.90 22.98 -13.36
CA GLY A 242 -2.67 23.06 -14.60
C GLY A 242 -3.77 22.01 -14.70
N CYS A 243 -4.27 21.51 -13.58
CA CYS A 243 -5.50 20.75 -13.51
C CYS A 243 -6.71 21.69 -13.39
N GLU A 244 -7.89 21.23 -13.72
CA GLU A 244 -9.13 21.97 -13.59
C GLU A 244 -9.84 21.57 -12.29
N PRO A 245 -9.90 22.43 -11.25
CA PRO A 245 -10.74 22.18 -10.09
C PRO A 245 -12.21 22.19 -10.49
N VAL A 246 -12.96 21.17 -10.05
CA VAL A 246 -14.39 21.03 -10.36
C VAL A 246 -15.17 20.56 -9.13
N SER A 247 -16.48 20.75 -9.12
CA SER A 247 -17.36 20.05 -8.20
C SER A 247 -17.38 18.55 -8.49
N LEU A 248 -17.70 17.73 -7.51
CA LEU A 248 -17.82 16.28 -7.73
C LEU A 248 -18.84 16.00 -8.85
N GLU A 249 -20.01 16.61 -8.80
CA GLU A 249 -21.08 16.39 -9.77
C GLU A 249 -20.66 16.77 -11.21
N ASP A 250 -20.05 17.94 -11.42
CA ASP A 250 -19.54 18.34 -12.72
C ASP A 250 -18.45 17.39 -13.23
N GLY A 251 -17.56 16.94 -12.35
CA GLY A 251 -16.51 15.98 -12.67
C GLY A 251 -17.06 14.63 -13.13
N LEU A 252 -18.07 14.09 -12.44
CA LEU A 252 -18.71 12.81 -12.79
C LEU A 252 -19.34 12.81 -14.18
N ILE A 253 -20.04 13.87 -14.54
CA ILE A 253 -20.74 14.01 -15.83
C ILE A 253 -19.74 14.22 -17.00
N ARG A 254 -18.62 14.90 -16.76
CA ARG A 254 -17.67 15.29 -17.82
C ARG A 254 -16.58 14.27 -18.09
N SER A 255 -16.32 13.35 -17.16
CA SER A 255 -15.13 12.51 -17.21
C SER A 255 -15.37 11.16 -17.92
N GLN A 256 -14.35 10.68 -18.60
CA GLN A 256 -14.28 9.39 -19.25
C GLN A 256 -13.58 8.36 -18.35
N ILE A 257 -12.71 8.84 -17.47
CA ILE A 257 -11.97 8.04 -16.50
C ILE A 257 -12.11 8.71 -15.14
N ILE A 258 -12.41 7.94 -14.11
CA ILE A 258 -12.53 8.40 -12.73
C ILE A 258 -11.58 7.59 -11.87
N VAL A 259 -10.77 8.28 -11.05
CA VAL A 259 -9.81 7.68 -10.13
C VAL A 259 -10.12 8.15 -8.72
N THR A 260 -10.35 7.22 -7.79
CA THR A 260 -10.46 7.55 -6.37
C THR A 260 -9.11 7.47 -5.67
N ALA A 261 -8.77 8.48 -4.87
CA ALA A 261 -7.51 8.61 -4.13
C ALA A 261 -7.69 9.44 -2.84
N THR A 262 -8.84 9.27 -2.17
CA THR A 262 -9.23 10.09 -1.01
C THR A 262 -8.81 9.48 0.32
N GLY A 263 -8.72 8.15 0.40
CA GLY A 263 -8.58 7.41 1.65
C GLY A 263 -9.83 7.44 2.54
N ILE A 264 -10.99 7.85 1.98
CA ILE A 264 -12.27 7.96 2.69
C ILE A 264 -13.24 6.93 2.12
N GLU A 265 -13.90 6.17 2.99
CA GLU A 265 -14.90 5.19 2.59
C GLU A 265 -16.17 5.85 2.04
N GLY A 266 -16.79 5.25 1.02
CA GLY A 266 -18.11 5.65 0.51
C GLY A 266 -18.13 6.96 -0.28
N VAL A 267 -16.99 7.40 -0.83
CA VAL A 267 -16.94 8.64 -1.63
C VAL A 267 -17.80 8.56 -2.89
N LEU A 268 -17.86 7.38 -3.50
CA LEU A 268 -18.74 7.08 -4.64
C LEU A 268 -19.76 6.02 -4.24
N GLY A 269 -20.89 6.47 -3.72
CA GLY A 269 -22.09 5.66 -3.46
C GLY A 269 -23.05 5.63 -4.65
N GLU A 270 -24.20 4.99 -4.46
CA GLU A 270 -25.26 4.86 -5.47
C GLU A 270 -25.56 6.18 -6.19
N GLU A 271 -25.84 7.25 -5.42
CA GLU A 271 -26.20 8.56 -6.00
C GLU A 271 -25.15 9.09 -6.97
N GLN A 272 -23.88 8.96 -6.63
CA GLN A 272 -22.75 9.44 -7.46
C GLN A 272 -22.53 8.51 -8.67
N LEU A 273 -22.62 7.21 -8.48
CA LEU A 273 -22.44 6.21 -9.54
C LEU A 273 -23.52 6.29 -10.62
N LEU A 274 -24.74 6.65 -10.27
CA LEU A 274 -25.83 6.88 -11.23
C LEU A 274 -25.65 8.15 -12.08
N LYS A 275 -24.79 9.09 -11.68
CA LYS A 275 -24.51 10.35 -12.39
C LYS A 275 -23.33 10.27 -13.35
N VAL A 276 -22.59 9.15 -13.37
CA VAL A 276 -21.42 9.05 -14.27
C VAL A 276 -21.84 9.02 -15.74
N LYS A 277 -20.98 9.58 -16.58
CA LYS A 277 -21.18 9.54 -18.03
C LYS A 277 -21.21 8.06 -18.49
N PRO A 278 -22.13 7.68 -19.42
CA PRO A 278 -22.15 6.34 -19.98
C PRO A 278 -20.78 5.93 -20.56
N GLY A 279 -20.29 4.74 -20.16
CA GLY A 279 -19.00 4.21 -20.56
C GLY A 279 -17.80 4.72 -19.76
N THR A 280 -18.03 5.39 -18.64
CA THR A 280 -16.96 5.81 -17.74
C THR A 280 -16.16 4.60 -17.22
N ILE A 281 -14.85 4.73 -17.19
CA ILE A 281 -13.94 3.76 -16.58
C ILE A 281 -13.62 4.24 -15.17
N LEU A 282 -13.87 3.40 -14.19
CA LEU A 282 -13.71 3.69 -12.76
C LEU A 282 -12.67 2.75 -12.16
N PHE A 283 -11.75 3.29 -11.36
CA PHE A 283 -10.82 2.50 -10.57
C PHE A 283 -10.32 3.26 -9.33
N ASN A 284 -9.75 2.50 -8.41
CA ASN A 284 -9.21 3.00 -7.16
C ASN A 284 -7.66 3.03 -7.19
N ALA A 285 -7.11 4.08 -6.57
CA ALA A 285 -5.70 4.22 -6.27
C ALA A 285 -5.46 4.50 -4.77
N GLY A 286 -6.52 4.54 -3.96
CA GLY A 286 -6.45 4.64 -2.51
C GLY A 286 -6.19 3.26 -1.87
N HIS A 287 -5.87 3.26 -0.57
CA HIS A 287 -5.47 2.04 0.14
C HIS A 287 -6.53 0.94 0.18
N SER A 288 -7.81 1.30 0.27
CA SER A 288 -8.90 0.33 0.39
C SER A 288 -9.89 0.44 -0.77
N ASN A 289 -10.51 -0.69 -1.15
CA ASN A 289 -11.58 -0.73 -2.17
C ASN A 289 -12.90 -0.12 -1.69
N ARG A 290 -12.98 0.39 -0.46
CA ARG A 290 -14.21 0.94 0.14
C ARG A 290 -14.48 2.40 -0.24
N GLU A 291 -13.61 3.05 -1.01
CA GLU A 291 -13.89 4.40 -1.56
C GLU A 291 -15.05 4.36 -2.55
N ILE A 292 -15.25 3.22 -3.22
CA ILE A 292 -16.35 2.94 -4.14
C ILE A 292 -17.30 1.96 -3.46
N ASP A 293 -18.61 2.18 -3.54
CA ASP A 293 -19.61 1.24 -3.03
C ASP A 293 -19.68 -0.02 -3.92
N ILE A 294 -18.72 -0.89 -3.72
CA ILE A 294 -18.59 -2.14 -4.46
C ILE A 294 -19.76 -3.08 -4.14
N ASP A 295 -20.22 -3.10 -2.88
CA ASP A 295 -21.29 -3.99 -2.46
C ASP A 295 -22.60 -3.63 -3.18
N TRP A 296 -22.89 -2.34 -3.38
CA TRP A 296 -24.04 -1.89 -4.18
C TRP A 296 -23.85 -2.20 -5.67
N LEU A 297 -22.65 -1.97 -6.24
CA LEU A 297 -22.37 -2.25 -7.65
C LEU A 297 -22.61 -3.72 -7.99
N TYR A 298 -22.13 -4.66 -7.18
CA TYR A 298 -22.32 -6.09 -7.44
C TYR A 298 -23.78 -6.57 -7.30
N GLN A 299 -24.69 -5.76 -6.78
CA GLN A 299 -26.13 -6.01 -6.85
C GLN A 299 -26.74 -5.61 -8.18
N GLN A 300 -26.04 -4.82 -9.02
CA GLN A 300 -26.50 -4.39 -10.32
C GLN A 300 -26.17 -5.44 -11.40
N PRO A 301 -26.92 -5.45 -12.52
CA PRO A 301 -26.57 -6.28 -13.66
C PRO A 301 -25.15 -6.00 -14.14
N HIS A 302 -24.30 -7.02 -14.17
CA HIS A 302 -22.90 -6.87 -14.55
C HIS A 302 -22.40 -8.08 -15.34
N ARG A 303 -21.32 -7.86 -16.08
CA ARG A 303 -20.60 -8.94 -16.78
C ARG A 303 -19.11 -8.66 -16.85
N GLN A 304 -18.33 -9.71 -16.78
CA GLN A 304 -16.90 -9.64 -17.02
C GLN A 304 -16.62 -9.42 -18.50
N MET A 305 -15.84 -8.40 -18.85
CA MET A 305 -15.41 -8.11 -20.21
C MET A 305 -14.09 -8.80 -20.54
N LYS A 306 -13.16 -8.79 -19.61
CA LYS A 306 -11.91 -9.56 -19.57
C LYS A 306 -11.42 -9.63 -18.12
N ALA A 307 -10.32 -10.33 -17.85
CA ALA A 307 -9.74 -10.35 -16.51
C ALA A 307 -9.58 -8.94 -15.98
N HIS A 308 -10.04 -8.70 -14.76
CA HIS A 308 -9.99 -7.41 -14.02
C HIS A 308 -10.72 -6.22 -14.70
N ILE A 309 -11.61 -6.46 -15.66
CA ILE A 309 -12.51 -5.44 -16.24
C ILE A 309 -13.93 -5.96 -16.24
N GLU A 310 -14.82 -5.29 -15.55
CA GLU A 310 -16.25 -5.62 -15.45
C GLU A 310 -17.10 -4.45 -15.91
N LYS A 311 -18.14 -4.73 -16.68
CA LYS A 311 -19.15 -3.75 -17.06
C LYS A 311 -20.35 -3.88 -16.13
N PHE A 312 -20.77 -2.76 -15.55
CA PHE A 312 -21.99 -2.62 -14.75
C PHE A 312 -23.02 -1.80 -15.51
N ASP A 313 -24.25 -2.31 -15.58
CA ASP A 313 -25.38 -1.65 -16.19
C ASP A 313 -26.26 -1.02 -15.09
N LEU A 314 -26.40 0.29 -15.13
CA LEU A 314 -27.07 1.08 -14.08
C LEU A 314 -28.37 1.71 -14.61
N GLY A 315 -28.99 1.13 -15.63
CA GLY A 315 -30.19 1.64 -16.29
C GLY A 315 -29.88 2.73 -17.31
N ASP A 316 -29.99 3.98 -16.96
CA ASP A 316 -29.74 5.11 -17.88
C ASP A 316 -28.25 5.34 -18.16
N THR A 317 -27.39 4.74 -17.38
CA THR A 317 -25.93 4.79 -17.54
C THR A 317 -25.29 3.42 -17.40
N TYR A 318 -23.99 3.33 -17.71
CA TYR A 318 -23.16 2.15 -17.45
C TYR A 318 -21.72 2.57 -17.22
N LEU A 319 -20.96 1.76 -16.50
CA LEU A 319 -19.55 1.98 -16.27
C LEU A 319 -18.73 0.71 -16.40
N PHE A 320 -17.41 0.88 -16.45
CA PHE A 320 -16.44 -0.21 -16.36
C PHE A 320 -15.64 -0.05 -15.08
N LEU A 321 -15.66 -1.08 -14.23
CA LEU A 321 -14.85 -1.14 -13.02
C LEU A 321 -13.58 -1.92 -13.30
N LEU A 322 -12.43 -1.37 -12.90
CA LEU A 322 -11.15 -2.06 -13.00
C LEU A 322 -10.74 -2.66 -11.66
N ALA A 323 -10.07 -3.82 -11.70
CA ALA A 323 -9.48 -4.49 -10.55
C ALA A 323 -10.44 -4.67 -9.36
N GLN A 324 -11.74 -4.92 -9.63
CA GLN A 324 -12.78 -5.07 -8.61
C GLN A 324 -12.81 -3.92 -7.57
N GLY A 325 -12.37 -2.70 -7.98
CA GLY A 325 -12.25 -1.54 -7.09
C GLY A 325 -11.03 -1.55 -6.16
N SER A 326 -10.17 -2.56 -6.22
CA SER A 326 -8.90 -2.62 -5.49
C SER A 326 -7.84 -1.70 -6.12
N LEU A 327 -6.66 -1.56 -5.48
CA LEU A 327 -5.56 -0.75 -6.03
C LEU A 327 -5.12 -1.26 -7.40
N LEU A 328 -5.33 -0.46 -8.43
CA LEU A 328 -5.11 -0.88 -9.81
C LEU A 328 -3.67 -1.32 -10.08
N ASN A 329 -2.68 -0.63 -9.53
CA ASN A 329 -1.26 -0.92 -9.73
C ASN A 329 -0.76 -2.16 -8.99
N LEU A 330 -1.53 -2.71 -8.05
CA LEU A 330 -1.18 -3.92 -7.32
C LEU A 330 -2.09 -5.10 -7.67
N ALA A 331 -3.39 -4.86 -7.86
CA ALA A 331 -4.42 -5.89 -8.03
C ALA A 331 -4.91 -6.04 -9.47
N GLY A 332 -4.54 -5.15 -10.38
CA GLY A 332 -5.08 -5.09 -11.75
C GLY A 332 -4.58 -6.18 -12.71
N GLY A 333 -3.83 -7.18 -12.24
CA GLY A 333 -3.32 -8.28 -13.09
C GLY A 333 -2.30 -7.86 -14.15
N ALA A 334 -1.91 -6.58 -14.15
CA ALA A 334 -0.94 -6.04 -15.09
C ALA A 334 0.53 -6.30 -14.68
N GLY A 335 0.73 -6.99 -13.58
CA GLY A 335 2.05 -7.18 -12.95
C GLY A 335 2.49 -5.95 -12.13
N PRO A 336 3.46 -6.13 -11.23
CA PRO A 336 4.00 -5.02 -10.45
C PRO A 336 4.89 -4.14 -11.33
N PHE A 337 4.51 -2.87 -11.49
CA PHE A 337 5.34 -1.86 -12.13
C PHE A 337 6.12 -1.04 -11.11
N GLY A 338 7.33 -0.59 -11.50
CA GLY A 338 8.12 0.33 -10.70
C GLY A 338 8.42 -0.21 -9.30
N MET A 339 8.71 -1.49 -9.18
CA MET A 339 8.97 -2.12 -7.88
C MET A 339 10.21 -1.55 -7.22
N ASP A 340 11.20 -1.10 -7.98
CA ASP A 340 12.36 -0.35 -7.51
C ASP A 340 12.01 0.94 -6.77
N GLN A 341 10.88 1.54 -7.09
CA GLN A 341 10.41 2.77 -6.45
C GLN A 341 9.85 2.54 -5.03
N PHE A 342 9.58 1.30 -4.64
CA PHE A 342 9.20 0.94 -3.27
C PHE A 342 10.40 0.81 -2.32
N ASP A 343 11.63 0.95 -2.83
CA ASP A 343 12.84 0.71 -2.05
C ASP A 343 12.94 1.64 -0.83
N HIS A 344 12.71 2.95 -0.99
CA HIS A 344 12.70 3.89 0.15
C HIS A 344 11.62 3.53 1.19
N TYR A 345 10.46 3.15 0.71
CA TYR A 345 9.32 2.74 1.52
C TYR A 345 9.67 1.51 2.38
N THR A 346 10.27 0.50 1.77
CA THR A 346 10.69 -0.73 2.47
C THR A 346 11.82 -0.45 3.45
N ALA A 347 12.77 0.43 3.08
CA ALA A 347 13.85 0.85 3.98
C ALA A 347 13.33 1.60 5.22
N VAL A 348 12.30 2.46 5.08
CA VAL A 348 11.65 3.14 6.22
C VAL A 348 11.06 2.10 7.19
N MET A 349 10.33 1.11 6.68
CA MET A 349 9.79 0.04 7.54
C MET A 349 10.89 -0.75 8.24
N LEU A 350 11.91 -1.17 7.49
CA LEU A 350 13.01 -1.98 8.02
C LEU A 350 13.74 -1.28 9.15
N LEU A 351 14.14 -0.01 8.94
CA LEU A 351 14.84 0.76 9.96
C LEU A 351 13.93 1.10 11.15
N GLY A 352 12.66 1.39 10.91
CA GLY A 352 11.70 1.62 11.99
C GLY A 352 11.50 0.40 12.88
N ILE A 353 11.39 -0.81 12.29
CA ILE A 353 11.31 -2.07 13.04
C ILE A 353 12.61 -2.31 13.82
N ALA A 354 13.76 -2.17 13.17
CA ALA A 354 15.06 -2.37 13.82
C ALA A 354 15.26 -1.39 14.99
N TRP A 355 14.91 -0.13 14.81
CA TRP A 355 14.97 0.88 15.87
C TRP A 355 14.06 0.53 17.08
N MET A 356 12.86 0.08 16.82
CA MET A 356 11.98 -0.41 17.90
C MET A 356 12.60 -1.62 18.62
N PHE A 357 13.23 -2.52 17.89
CA PHE A 357 13.90 -3.70 18.47
C PHE A 357 15.12 -3.34 19.31
N ASP A 358 15.88 -2.33 18.89
CA ASP A 358 17.05 -1.83 19.64
C ASP A 358 16.62 -1.19 20.97
N GLY A 359 15.44 -0.61 21.03
CA GLY A 359 14.82 -0.04 22.24
C GLY A 359 14.18 1.30 21.98
N ILE A 360 12.89 1.37 22.23
CA ILE A 360 12.14 2.63 22.21
C ILE A 360 12.52 3.40 23.48
N PRO A 361 12.88 4.71 23.39
CA PRO A 361 13.16 5.52 24.58
C PRO A 361 11.99 5.53 25.58
N ASP A 362 12.30 5.44 26.87
CA ASP A 362 11.31 5.34 27.95
C ASP A 362 10.43 6.59 28.11
N ASP A 363 10.88 7.74 27.62
CA ASP A 363 10.16 9.02 27.64
C ASP A 363 9.11 9.16 26.54
N ILE A 364 9.01 8.19 25.62
CA ILE A 364 7.99 8.19 24.56
C ILE A 364 6.65 7.72 25.14
N ALA A 365 5.69 8.64 25.17
CA ALA A 365 4.35 8.35 25.68
C ALA A 365 3.56 7.41 24.75
N PRO A 366 2.57 6.66 25.28
CA PRO A 366 1.55 5.99 24.45
C PRO A 366 0.79 6.97 23.55
N GLY A 367 0.21 6.45 22.45
CA GLY A 367 -0.52 7.26 21.48
C GLY A 367 0.22 7.39 20.14
N LEU A 368 -0.32 8.23 19.25
CA LEU A 368 0.32 8.52 17.97
C LEU A 368 1.58 9.35 18.19
N GLN A 369 2.68 8.89 17.65
CA GLN A 369 4.00 9.47 17.75
C GLN A 369 4.56 9.76 16.37
N ARG A 370 5.46 10.72 16.26
CA ARG A 370 6.19 10.98 15.03
C ARG A 370 7.24 9.89 14.79
N TYR A 371 7.38 9.44 13.55
CA TYR A 371 8.49 8.58 13.15
C TYR A 371 9.84 9.25 13.43
N PRO A 372 10.89 8.51 13.88
CA PRO A 372 12.17 9.10 14.22
C PRO A 372 12.86 9.79 13.04
N VAL A 373 13.02 11.11 13.13
CA VAL A 373 13.54 11.96 12.04
C VAL A 373 14.94 11.57 11.60
N HIS A 374 15.78 11.09 12.53
CA HIS A 374 17.16 10.69 12.20
C HIS A 374 17.19 9.47 11.25
N LEU A 375 16.25 8.52 11.37
CA LEU A 375 16.14 7.38 10.46
C LEU A 375 15.75 7.84 9.05
N GLU A 376 14.79 8.76 8.95
CA GLU A 376 14.40 9.34 7.66
C GLU A 376 15.57 10.02 6.95
N ARG A 377 16.36 10.81 7.70
CA ARG A 377 17.55 11.48 7.16
C ARG A 377 18.62 10.48 6.71
N GLU A 378 18.89 9.45 7.50
CA GLU A 378 19.84 8.39 7.16
C GLU A 378 19.46 7.70 5.84
N ILE A 379 18.18 7.37 5.65
CA ILE A 379 17.67 6.78 4.41
C ILE A 379 17.86 7.75 3.24
N ALA A 380 17.49 9.02 3.40
CA ALA A 380 17.60 10.02 2.36
C ALA A 380 19.07 10.24 1.93
N GLU A 381 19.98 10.37 2.88
CA GLU A 381 21.42 10.54 2.61
C GLU A 381 21.99 9.33 1.87
N LYS A 382 21.63 8.11 2.31
CA LYS A 382 22.06 6.88 1.64
C LYS A 382 21.53 6.78 0.22
N SER A 383 20.25 7.12 0.04
CA SER A 383 19.60 7.12 -1.27
C SER A 383 20.31 8.04 -2.26
N ILE A 384 20.64 9.26 -1.83
CA ILE A 384 21.38 10.21 -2.67
C ILE A 384 22.73 9.63 -3.09
N ARG A 385 23.49 9.05 -2.17
CA ARG A 385 24.81 8.43 -2.45
C ARG A 385 24.71 7.27 -3.44
N ILE A 386 23.69 6.41 -3.29
CA ILE A 386 23.44 5.30 -4.20
C ILE A 386 23.13 5.82 -5.61
N HIS A 387 22.23 6.80 -5.73
CA HIS A 387 21.84 7.38 -7.02
C HIS A 387 23.01 8.12 -7.71
N GLN A 388 23.86 8.76 -6.95
CA GLN A 388 25.05 9.46 -7.48
C GLN A 388 26.21 8.51 -7.83
N GLY A 389 26.08 7.22 -7.54
CA GLY A 389 27.16 6.24 -7.76
C GLY A 389 28.38 6.44 -6.86
N THR A 390 28.26 7.28 -5.81
CA THR A 390 29.34 7.58 -4.87
C THR A 390 29.46 6.55 -3.74
N ASP A 391 28.59 5.55 -3.71
CA ASP A 391 28.62 4.47 -2.75
C ASP A 391 29.59 3.36 -3.22
N VAL A 392 30.75 3.29 -2.59
CA VAL A 392 31.87 2.39 -2.96
C VAL A 392 31.56 0.89 -2.73
N ASN A 393 30.40 0.56 -2.18
CA ASN A 393 30.01 -0.81 -1.82
C ASN A 393 29.14 -1.54 -2.86
N ARG A 394 29.22 -1.17 -4.15
CA ARG A 394 28.77 -2.03 -5.24
C ARG A 394 29.85 -3.06 -5.58
N LYS A 395 30.03 -4.09 -4.75
CA LYS A 395 30.69 -5.34 -5.11
C LYS A 395 29.75 -6.49 -4.87
#